data_966ab2b66661051becca56cb47ac09bc
#
_entry.id   966ab2b66661051becca56cb47ac09bc
#
_cell.length_a   1.000
_cell.length_b   1.000
_cell.length_c   1.000
_cell.angle_alpha   90.00
_cell.angle_beta   90.00
_cell.angle_gamma   90.00
#
_symmetry.space_group_name_H-M   'P 1'
#
loop_
_entity.id
_entity.type
_entity.pdbx_description
1 polymer ?
#
loop_
_entity_poly.entity_id
_entity_poly.type
_entity_poly.pdbx_seq_one_letter_code
_entity_poly.pdbx_strand_id
1 'polypeptide(L)'
;MGLDMRPMGKPKPGFERRFVDIFELVTKDKIPQSSFLDKLKGKKYPTRDELLQEWFANQIQTYETIKAPRVGRDKEAYEWIKNKYNELEQKPPLAQFLKEHDGYYVIELAKEQDGVPVYIAMGQDENVFRGQFLQDCIDIIGEDLVNEAWETKLANETLDYGNRLMAVADKIAKERNLEYLKTQRLPPDSDEGTIESKLHIVYSLAKWLIFYGKNGHGYEADF
;
A
#
# COMPACT_ATOMS: atom_id res chain seq x y z
N MET A 1 -13.52 -10.55 8.35
CA MET A 1 -12.29 -10.47 7.54
C MET A 1 -12.07 -8.98 7.28
N GLY A 2 -10.85 -8.52 7.43
CA GLY A 2 -10.50 -7.11 7.19
C GLY A 2 -9.82 -6.97 5.84
N LEU A 3 -9.96 -5.81 5.19
CA LEU A 3 -9.25 -5.46 3.99
C LEU A 3 -7.92 -4.79 4.35
N ASP A 4 -6.81 -5.32 3.88
CA ASP A 4 -5.51 -4.70 3.91
C ASP A 4 -5.11 -4.27 2.49
N MET A 5 -4.85 -2.98 2.31
CA MET A 5 -4.38 -2.45 1.02
C MET A 5 -2.85 -2.35 1.07
N ARG A 6 -2.16 -3.26 0.37
CA ARG A 6 -0.70 -3.36 0.36
C ARG A 6 -0.13 -2.67 -0.86
N PRO A 7 0.80 -1.71 -0.73
CA PRO A 7 1.39 -1.08 -1.90
C PRO A 7 2.28 -2.07 -2.64
N MET A 8 2.08 -2.20 -3.95
CA MET A 8 2.87 -3.07 -4.82
C MET A 8 4.16 -2.38 -5.30
N GLY A 9 5.17 -3.18 -5.62
CA GLY A 9 6.35 -2.69 -6.33
C GLY A 9 5.97 -2.13 -7.70
N LYS A 10 6.76 -1.18 -8.22
CA LYS A 10 6.62 -0.64 -9.58
C LYS A 10 7.56 -1.33 -10.56
N PRO A 11 7.25 -1.35 -11.86
CA PRO A 11 8.14 -1.95 -12.86
C PRO A 11 9.50 -1.25 -12.92
N LYS A 12 10.54 -2.03 -13.12
CA LYS A 12 11.86 -1.49 -13.52
C LYS A 12 11.77 -0.83 -14.89
N PRO A 13 12.61 0.17 -15.20
CA PRO A 13 12.66 0.80 -16.51
C PRO A 13 12.80 -0.22 -17.65
N GLY A 14 11.90 -0.11 -18.63
CA GLY A 14 11.82 -1.02 -19.78
C GLY A 14 10.99 -2.27 -19.56
N PHE A 15 10.45 -2.49 -18.37
CA PHE A 15 9.58 -3.63 -18.05
C PHE A 15 8.09 -3.26 -17.93
N GLU A 16 7.74 -2.01 -18.16
CA GLU A 16 6.41 -1.45 -17.87
C GLU A 16 5.29 -2.21 -18.61
N ARG A 17 5.48 -2.44 -19.90
CA ARG A 17 4.50 -3.18 -20.72
C ARG A 17 4.35 -4.63 -20.25
N ARG A 18 5.48 -5.30 -20.06
CA ARG A 18 5.50 -6.70 -19.63
C ARG A 18 4.89 -6.86 -18.24
N PHE A 19 5.11 -5.89 -17.36
CA PHE A 19 4.53 -5.84 -16.02
C PHE A 19 2.99 -5.86 -16.06
N VAL A 20 2.41 -5.02 -16.92
CA VAL A 20 0.95 -4.97 -17.12
C VAL A 20 0.45 -6.28 -17.76
N ASP A 21 1.15 -6.78 -18.80
CA ASP A 21 0.77 -8.04 -19.45
C ASP A 21 0.72 -9.22 -18.46
N ILE A 22 1.72 -9.34 -17.58
CA ILE A 22 1.75 -10.38 -16.56
C ILE A 22 0.62 -10.20 -15.56
N PHE A 23 0.42 -8.98 -15.06
CA PHE A 23 -0.67 -8.67 -14.15
C PHE A 23 -2.02 -9.09 -14.71
N GLU A 24 -2.32 -8.72 -15.96
CA GLU A 24 -3.56 -9.11 -16.62
C GLU A 24 -3.71 -10.63 -16.83
N LEU A 25 -2.63 -11.31 -17.21
CA LEU A 25 -2.64 -12.77 -17.39
C LEU A 25 -2.95 -13.49 -16.08
N VAL A 26 -2.36 -13.02 -14.98
CA VAL A 26 -2.47 -13.67 -13.66
C VAL A 26 -3.81 -13.33 -13.00
N THR A 27 -4.23 -12.05 -12.99
CA THR A 27 -5.47 -11.62 -12.30
C THR A 27 -6.74 -12.02 -13.04
N LYS A 28 -6.69 -12.07 -14.40
CA LYS A 28 -7.84 -12.47 -15.23
C LYS A 28 -7.84 -13.97 -15.59
N ASP A 29 -6.94 -14.76 -15.01
CA ASP A 29 -6.75 -16.19 -15.29
C ASP A 29 -6.65 -16.51 -16.80
N LYS A 30 -5.96 -15.63 -17.56
CA LYS A 30 -5.79 -15.73 -19.01
C LYS A 30 -4.47 -16.38 -19.42
N ILE A 31 -3.84 -17.14 -18.54
CA ILE A 31 -2.59 -17.81 -18.83
C ILE A 31 -2.84 -18.92 -19.87
N PRO A 32 -2.18 -18.87 -21.05
CA PRO A 32 -2.40 -19.85 -22.09
C PRO A 32 -2.03 -21.25 -21.60
N GLN A 33 -2.91 -22.20 -21.77
CA GLN A 33 -2.65 -23.61 -21.48
C GLN A 33 -2.14 -24.35 -22.72
N SER A 34 -1.12 -25.20 -22.55
CA SER A 34 -0.59 -26.01 -23.65
C SER A 34 -1.63 -27.01 -24.16
N SER A 35 -2.05 -26.87 -25.40
CA SER A 35 -2.84 -27.88 -26.07
C SER A 35 -1.98 -29.13 -26.39
N PHE A 36 -2.63 -30.28 -26.73
CA PHE A 36 -1.91 -31.45 -27.16
C PHE A 36 -1.06 -31.16 -28.42
N LEU A 37 -1.53 -30.36 -29.34
CA LEU A 37 -0.81 -29.94 -30.54
C LEU A 37 0.39 -29.03 -30.23
N ASP A 38 0.27 -28.18 -29.22
CA ASP A 38 1.39 -27.32 -28.77
C ASP A 38 2.51 -28.17 -28.17
N LYS A 39 2.16 -29.17 -27.37
CA LYS A 39 3.12 -30.15 -26.81
C LYS A 39 3.87 -30.90 -27.89
N LEU A 40 3.19 -31.36 -28.96
CA LEU A 40 3.80 -32.00 -30.09
C LEU A 40 4.76 -31.10 -30.87
N LYS A 41 4.49 -29.79 -30.90
CA LYS A 41 5.34 -28.76 -31.54
C LYS A 41 6.41 -28.23 -30.61
N GLY A 42 6.53 -28.75 -29.39
CA GLY A 42 7.51 -28.27 -28.39
C GLY A 42 7.25 -26.85 -27.86
N LYS A 43 6.05 -26.30 -28.08
CA LYS A 43 5.70 -24.97 -27.61
C LYS A 43 5.39 -25.02 -26.12
N LYS A 44 6.14 -24.25 -25.32
CA LYS A 44 5.93 -24.10 -23.89
C LYS A 44 5.33 -22.74 -23.61
N TYR A 45 4.34 -22.71 -22.76
CA TYR A 45 3.81 -21.48 -22.19
C TYR A 45 4.28 -21.35 -20.74
N PRO A 46 4.52 -20.13 -20.24
CA PRO A 46 4.93 -19.93 -18.87
C PRO A 46 3.82 -20.37 -17.90
N THR A 47 4.21 -20.95 -16.81
CA THR A 47 3.32 -21.23 -15.68
C THR A 47 3.00 -19.96 -14.90
N ARG A 48 1.98 -20.01 -14.06
CA ARG A 48 1.65 -18.89 -13.16
C ARG A 48 2.84 -18.53 -12.27
N ASP A 49 3.52 -19.51 -11.71
CA ASP A 49 4.66 -19.30 -10.82
C ASP A 49 5.84 -18.66 -11.54
N GLU A 50 6.14 -19.08 -12.79
CA GLU A 50 7.19 -18.45 -13.60
C GLU A 50 6.85 -17.00 -13.92
N LEU A 51 5.59 -16.67 -14.24
CA LEU A 51 5.13 -15.31 -14.46
C LEU A 51 5.24 -14.45 -13.20
N LEU A 52 4.84 -14.98 -12.04
CA LEU A 52 4.98 -14.28 -10.76
C LEU A 52 6.45 -14.06 -10.38
N GLN A 53 7.31 -15.06 -10.57
CA GLN A 53 8.75 -14.90 -10.34
C GLN A 53 9.35 -13.80 -11.24
N GLU A 54 9.00 -13.81 -12.54
CA GLU A 54 9.41 -12.77 -13.48
C GLU A 54 8.93 -11.39 -13.02
N TRP A 55 7.67 -11.30 -12.57
CA TRP A 55 7.02 -10.07 -12.13
C TRP A 55 7.71 -9.48 -10.89
N PHE A 56 7.92 -10.31 -9.85
CA PHE A 56 8.61 -9.88 -8.62
C PHE A 56 10.07 -9.52 -8.84
N ALA A 57 10.79 -10.28 -9.69
CA ALA A 57 12.20 -10.00 -9.98
C ALA A 57 12.42 -8.65 -10.71
N ASN A 58 11.38 -8.12 -11.36
CA ASN A 58 11.46 -6.89 -12.15
C ASN A 58 10.73 -5.71 -11.52
N GLN A 59 10.64 -5.69 -10.19
CA GLN A 59 10.07 -4.60 -9.42
C GLN A 59 11.11 -3.73 -8.71
N ILE A 60 10.75 -2.46 -8.53
CA ILE A 60 11.34 -1.55 -7.56
C ILE A 60 10.38 -1.50 -6.38
N GLN A 61 10.87 -1.84 -5.21
CA GLN A 61 10.04 -1.91 -4.01
C GLN A 61 9.62 -0.52 -3.52
N THR A 62 8.51 -0.45 -2.81
CA THR A 62 7.92 0.80 -2.33
C THR A 62 8.84 1.54 -1.35
N TYR A 63 9.53 0.83 -0.46
CA TYR A 63 10.45 1.43 0.51
C TYR A 63 11.69 2.09 -0.15
N GLU A 64 12.10 1.66 -1.34
CA GLU A 64 13.12 2.36 -2.13
C GLU A 64 12.60 3.70 -2.65
N THR A 65 11.34 3.75 -3.05
CA THR A 65 10.67 4.97 -3.53
C THR A 65 10.50 5.99 -2.41
N ILE A 66 10.03 5.56 -1.23
CA ILE A 66 9.82 6.45 -0.08
C ILE A 66 11.11 6.74 0.68
N LYS A 67 12.24 6.14 0.29
CA LYS A 67 13.56 6.31 0.93
C LYS A 67 13.51 6.05 2.43
N ALA A 68 12.88 4.94 2.82
CA ALA A 68 12.83 4.54 4.21
C ALA A 68 14.23 4.16 4.71
N PRO A 69 14.69 4.71 5.84
CA PRO A 69 15.98 4.34 6.40
C PRO A 69 15.98 2.90 6.89
N ARG A 70 17.15 2.27 6.90
CA ARG A 70 17.30 0.83 7.12
C ARG A 70 18.15 0.53 8.35
N VAL A 71 17.66 -0.34 9.22
CA VAL A 71 18.42 -0.84 10.39
C VAL A 71 19.68 -1.56 9.93
N GLY A 72 20.80 -1.30 10.61
CA GLY A 72 22.12 -1.82 10.26
C GLY A 72 22.85 -1.03 9.16
N ARG A 73 22.19 -0.04 8.51
CA ARG A 73 22.80 0.84 7.49
C ARG A 73 22.69 2.32 7.84
N ASP A 74 21.51 2.75 8.29
CA ASP A 74 21.21 4.16 8.52
C ASP A 74 21.16 4.48 10.01
N LYS A 75 21.81 5.58 10.40
CA LYS A 75 21.89 6.00 11.80
C LYS A 75 20.51 6.24 12.43
N GLU A 76 19.62 6.87 11.68
CA GLU A 76 18.26 7.19 12.13
C GLU A 76 17.47 5.91 12.46
N ALA A 77 17.55 4.88 11.61
CA ALA A 77 16.92 3.60 11.83
C ALA A 77 17.54 2.85 13.03
N TYR A 78 18.85 2.99 13.24
CA TYR A 78 19.53 2.40 14.39
C TYR A 78 19.12 3.05 15.73
N GLU A 79 18.96 4.37 15.75
CA GLU A 79 18.44 5.07 16.93
C GLU A 79 16.98 4.69 17.20
N TRP A 80 16.15 4.62 16.15
CA TRP A 80 14.77 4.19 16.26
C TRP A 80 14.63 2.80 16.86
N ILE A 81 15.37 1.80 16.36
CA ILE A 81 15.29 0.42 16.88
C ILE A 81 15.79 0.30 18.32
N LYS A 82 16.79 1.11 18.72
CA LYS A 82 17.21 1.18 20.12
C LYS A 82 16.13 1.74 21.02
N ASN A 83 15.42 2.77 20.59
CA ASN A 83 14.31 3.32 21.35
C ASN A 83 13.22 2.26 21.51
N LYS A 84 12.86 1.54 20.45
CA LYS A 84 11.91 0.40 20.52
C LYS A 84 12.39 -0.68 21.50
N TYR A 85 13.67 -1.03 21.48
CA TYR A 85 14.24 -1.96 22.46
C TYR A 85 14.07 -1.46 23.91
N ASN A 86 14.25 -0.16 24.13
CA ASN A 86 14.12 0.42 25.48
C ASN A 86 12.68 0.41 26.02
N GLU A 87 11.70 0.42 25.13
CA GLU A 87 10.27 0.35 25.44
C GLU A 87 9.79 -1.07 25.80
N LEU A 88 10.58 -2.12 25.50
CA LEU A 88 10.20 -3.51 25.79
C LEU A 88 10.18 -3.76 27.31
N GLU A 89 9.12 -4.38 27.79
CA GLU A 89 9.00 -4.87 29.16
C GLU A 89 9.97 -6.02 29.44
N GLN A 90 10.07 -6.97 28.50
CA GLN A 90 11.01 -8.08 28.54
C GLN A 90 12.07 -7.90 27.47
N LYS A 91 13.30 -7.63 27.87
CA LYS A 91 14.42 -7.32 26.98
C LYS A 91 15.26 -8.56 26.67
N PRO A 92 15.22 -9.07 25.43
CA PRO A 92 16.21 -10.05 25.00
C PRO A 92 17.62 -9.43 24.97
N PRO A 93 18.69 -10.21 24.82
CA PRO A 93 20.03 -9.64 24.62
C PRO A 93 20.03 -8.66 23.45
N LEU A 94 20.52 -7.43 23.66
CA LEU A 94 20.48 -6.36 22.63
C LEU A 94 21.08 -6.79 21.29
N ALA A 95 22.18 -7.54 21.33
CA ALA A 95 22.83 -8.03 20.13
C ALA A 95 21.93 -8.98 19.30
N GLN A 96 21.14 -9.82 19.97
CA GLN A 96 20.18 -10.70 19.32
C GLN A 96 19.04 -9.87 18.71
N PHE A 97 18.46 -8.95 19.48
CA PHE A 97 17.39 -8.06 19.01
C PHE A 97 17.81 -7.26 17.78
N LEU A 98 19.00 -6.65 17.78
CA LEU A 98 19.51 -5.91 16.64
C LEU A 98 19.75 -6.81 15.43
N LYS A 99 20.21 -8.05 15.64
CA LYS A 99 20.40 -9.00 14.54
C LYS A 99 19.09 -9.47 13.91
N GLU A 100 18.04 -9.64 14.71
CA GLU A 100 16.71 -10.02 14.25
C GLU A 100 16.06 -8.92 13.39
N HIS A 101 16.44 -7.66 13.61
CA HIS A 101 15.93 -6.50 12.87
C HIS A 101 16.94 -5.96 11.83
N ASP A 102 18.05 -6.64 11.60
CA ASP A 102 19.03 -6.18 10.62
C ASP A 102 18.45 -6.20 9.21
N GLY A 103 18.60 -5.08 8.53
CA GLY A 103 18.04 -4.90 7.21
C GLY A 103 16.61 -4.37 7.14
N TYR A 104 15.98 -4.14 8.27
CA TYR A 104 14.63 -3.63 8.43
C TYR A 104 14.47 -2.21 7.92
N TYR A 105 13.43 -1.95 7.11
CA TYR A 105 13.09 -0.61 6.65
C TYR A 105 12.15 0.07 7.64
N VAL A 106 12.55 1.23 8.15
CA VAL A 106 11.75 2.00 9.12
C VAL A 106 10.86 2.98 8.37
N ILE A 107 9.65 2.53 8.05
CA ILE A 107 8.69 3.31 7.27
C ILE A 107 8.29 4.60 7.99
N GLU A 108 8.21 4.60 9.32
CA GLU A 108 7.90 5.79 10.14
C GLU A 108 8.87 6.96 9.90
N LEU A 109 10.10 6.66 9.51
CA LEU A 109 11.16 7.64 9.25
C LEU A 109 11.31 8.00 7.77
N ALA A 110 10.47 7.45 6.90
CA ALA A 110 10.55 7.72 5.48
C ALA A 110 10.31 9.21 5.19
N LYS A 111 11.24 9.83 4.43
CA LYS A 111 11.23 11.30 4.17
C LYS A 111 10.16 11.71 3.17
N GLU A 112 9.84 10.84 2.23
CA GLU A 112 8.95 11.13 1.10
C GLU A 112 7.54 10.59 1.30
N GLN A 113 7.26 9.98 2.45
CA GLN A 113 5.93 9.49 2.75
C GLN A 113 5.01 10.64 3.13
N ASP A 114 4.02 10.92 2.28
CA ASP A 114 2.87 11.75 2.62
C ASP A 114 1.73 10.86 3.13
N GLY A 115 1.99 10.18 4.24
CA GLY A 115 1.02 9.27 4.86
C GLY A 115 0.45 9.84 6.14
N VAL A 116 -0.80 9.53 6.41
CA VAL A 116 -1.40 9.66 7.73
C VAL A 116 -1.25 8.31 8.44
N PRO A 117 -0.36 8.19 9.42
CA PRO A 117 0.03 6.87 9.95
C PRO A 117 -1.05 6.15 10.73
N VAL A 118 -2.12 6.82 11.12
CA VAL A 118 -3.10 6.29 12.07
C VAL A 118 -3.87 5.08 11.53
N TYR A 119 -4.17 5.07 10.23
CA TYR A 119 -4.89 3.97 9.58
C TYR A 119 -3.95 2.98 8.89
N ILE A 120 -2.64 3.20 9.06
CA ILE A 120 -1.60 2.39 8.45
C ILE A 120 -1.04 1.45 9.50
N ALA A 121 -1.10 0.15 9.23
CA ALA A 121 -0.30 -0.78 9.99
C ALA A 121 1.15 -0.60 9.54
N MET A 122 1.91 0.06 10.34
CA MET A 122 3.36 0.07 10.19
C MET A 122 3.89 -1.25 10.74
N GLY A 123 3.80 -2.27 9.93
CA GLY A 123 4.56 -3.49 10.12
C GLY A 123 6.00 -3.28 9.68
N GLN A 124 6.77 -4.30 9.83
CA GLN A 124 8.19 -4.31 9.63
C GLN A 124 8.65 -3.83 8.26
N ASP A 125 7.94 -4.08 7.21
CA ASP A 125 8.36 -3.78 5.84
C ASP A 125 7.24 -3.20 4.98
N GLU A 126 6.08 -2.89 5.54
CA GLU A 126 4.91 -2.56 4.76
C GLU A 126 4.16 -1.34 5.30
N ASN A 127 3.85 -0.43 4.42
CA ASN A 127 2.98 0.69 4.66
C ASN A 127 1.54 0.33 4.24
N VAL A 128 0.93 -0.58 4.98
CA VAL A 128 -0.38 -1.15 4.67
C VAL A 128 -1.49 -0.23 5.18
N PHE A 129 -2.38 0.22 4.28
CA PHE A 129 -3.59 0.92 4.70
C PHE A 129 -4.66 -0.10 5.12
N ARG A 130 -5.21 0.09 6.33
CA ARG A 130 -6.30 -0.74 6.86
C ARG A 130 -7.63 -0.34 6.22
N GLY A 131 -7.93 -0.94 5.08
CA GLY A 131 -9.12 -0.63 4.28
C GLY A 131 -10.44 -0.91 4.99
N GLN A 132 -10.43 -1.70 6.06
CA GLN A 132 -11.61 -1.93 6.89
C GLN A 132 -12.24 -0.63 7.42
N PHE A 133 -11.42 0.40 7.69
CA PHE A 133 -11.96 1.70 8.13
C PHE A 133 -12.82 2.39 7.07
N LEU A 134 -12.59 2.08 5.79
CA LEU A 134 -13.38 2.66 4.71
C LEU A 134 -14.82 2.15 4.72
N GLN A 135 -15.06 0.94 5.26
CA GLN A 135 -16.40 0.37 5.38
C GLN A 135 -17.33 1.26 6.21
N ASP A 136 -16.79 1.92 7.23
CA ASP A 136 -17.54 2.83 8.09
C ASP A 136 -17.94 4.13 7.38
N CYS A 137 -17.36 4.40 6.20
CA CYS A 137 -17.58 5.61 5.42
C CYS A 137 -18.62 5.45 4.30
N ILE A 138 -19.27 4.28 4.17
CA ILE A 138 -20.19 3.95 3.06
C ILE A 138 -21.33 4.98 2.92
N ASP A 139 -21.82 5.53 4.00
CA ASP A 139 -22.90 6.52 4.04
C ASP A 139 -22.48 7.89 3.49
N ILE A 140 -21.19 8.19 3.42
CA ILE A 140 -20.67 9.47 2.91
C ILE A 140 -20.04 9.37 1.52
N ILE A 141 -19.43 8.22 1.15
CA ILE A 141 -18.77 8.07 -0.16
C ILE A 141 -19.52 7.14 -1.12
N GLY A 142 -20.50 6.38 -0.62
CA GLY A 142 -21.30 5.44 -1.41
C GLY A 142 -20.67 4.06 -1.55
N GLU A 143 -21.52 3.08 -1.85
CA GLU A 143 -21.16 1.67 -1.92
C GLU A 143 -20.14 1.37 -3.04
N ASP A 144 -20.27 2.02 -4.19
CA ASP A 144 -19.39 1.80 -5.34
C ASP A 144 -17.93 2.12 -5.00
N LEU A 145 -17.66 3.25 -4.35
CA LEU A 145 -16.29 3.62 -3.94
C LEU A 145 -15.74 2.76 -2.82
N VAL A 146 -16.59 2.26 -1.91
CA VAL A 146 -16.17 1.32 -0.87
C VAL A 146 -15.82 -0.03 -1.48
N ASN A 147 -16.67 -0.56 -2.36
CA ASN A 147 -16.44 -1.86 -3.00
C ASN A 147 -15.21 -1.85 -3.90
N GLU A 148 -14.89 -0.73 -4.53
CA GLU A 148 -13.71 -0.59 -5.39
C GLU A 148 -12.39 -0.79 -4.62
N ALA A 149 -12.36 -0.55 -3.31
CA ALA A 149 -11.18 -0.79 -2.47
C ALA A 149 -10.74 -2.26 -2.44
N TRP A 150 -11.66 -3.20 -2.68
CA TRP A 150 -11.41 -4.64 -2.70
C TRP A 150 -10.81 -5.14 -4.02
N GLU A 151 -10.57 -4.25 -4.97
CA GLU A 151 -9.95 -4.57 -6.24
C GLU A 151 -8.47 -4.22 -6.24
N THR A 152 -7.61 -5.19 -6.54
CA THR A 152 -6.18 -4.94 -6.77
C THR A 152 -5.99 -4.05 -7.99
N LYS A 153 -5.22 -2.98 -7.87
CA LYS A 153 -5.08 -1.94 -8.89
C LYS A 153 -3.63 -1.65 -9.26
N LEU A 154 -3.38 -1.43 -10.53
CA LEU A 154 -2.12 -0.88 -11.02
C LEU A 154 -2.03 0.63 -10.75
N ALA A 155 -0.85 1.21 -10.92
CA ALA A 155 -0.54 2.59 -10.53
C ALA A 155 -1.53 3.64 -11.04
N ASN A 156 -1.91 3.59 -12.33
CA ASN A 156 -2.82 4.56 -12.92
C ASN A 156 -4.24 4.45 -12.33
N GLU A 157 -4.71 3.23 -12.12
CA GLU A 157 -6.02 2.96 -11.51
C GLU A 157 -6.02 3.36 -10.03
N THR A 158 -4.91 3.11 -9.32
CA THR A 158 -4.70 3.55 -7.94
C THR A 158 -4.75 5.07 -7.83
N LEU A 159 -4.08 5.78 -8.75
CA LEU A 159 -4.09 7.24 -8.80
C LEU A 159 -5.49 7.80 -9.09
N ASP A 160 -6.18 7.21 -10.07
CA ASP A 160 -7.55 7.61 -10.42
C ASP A 160 -8.51 7.42 -9.24
N TYR A 161 -8.47 6.25 -8.61
CA TYR A 161 -9.29 5.96 -7.44
C TYR A 161 -9.03 6.94 -6.29
N GLY A 162 -7.75 7.21 -5.99
CA GLY A 162 -7.37 8.19 -4.99
C GLY A 162 -7.88 9.61 -5.31
N ASN A 163 -7.82 10.02 -6.56
CA ASN A 163 -8.33 11.33 -7.00
C ASN A 163 -9.86 11.42 -6.87
N ARG A 164 -10.60 10.36 -7.17
CA ARG A 164 -12.07 10.31 -7.01
C ARG A 164 -12.46 10.38 -5.54
N LEU A 165 -11.80 9.63 -4.66
CA LEU A 165 -12.01 9.74 -3.21
C LEU A 165 -11.72 11.15 -2.70
N MET A 166 -10.60 11.75 -3.14
CA MET A 166 -10.24 13.12 -2.79
C MET A 166 -11.31 14.12 -3.21
N ALA A 167 -11.85 14.00 -4.42
CA ALA A 167 -12.88 14.90 -4.93
C ALA A 167 -14.19 14.79 -4.14
N VAL A 168 -14.59 13.57 -3.76
CA VAL A 168 -15.77 13.35 -2.89
C VAL A 168 -15.53 13.95 -1.52
N ALA A 169 -14.36 13.71 -0.92
CA ALA A 169 -13.99 14.26 0.39
C ALA A 169 -13.96 15.80 0.37
N ASP A 170 -13.36 16.40 -0.65
CA ASP A 170 -13.32 17.88 -0.81
C ASP A 170 -14.73 18.48 -0.92
N LYS A 171 -15.64 17.82 -1.61
CA LYS A 171 -17.04 18.27 -1.72
C LYS A 171 -17.73 18.26 -0.36
N ILE A 172 -17.65 17.13 0.36
CA ILE A 172 -18.29 16.98 1.68
C ILE A 172 -17.67 17.97 2.67
N ALA A 173 -16.34 18.10 2.68
CA ALA A 173 -15.64 19.03 3.55
C ALA A 173 -16.11 20.46 3.38
N LYS A 174 -16.25 20.92 2.13
CA LYS A 174 -16.75 22.26 1.80
C LYS A 174 -18.20 22.48 2.27
N GLU A 175 -19.07 21.49 2.10
CA GLU A 175 -20.47 21.56 2.54
C GLU A 175 -20.62 21.61 4.07
N ARG A 176 -19.62 21.12 4.80
CA ARG A 176 -19.63 20.99 6.26
C ARG A 176 -18.65 21.90 6.99
N ASN A 177 -17.84 22.70 6.27
CA ASN A 177 -16.76 23.56 6.80
C ASN A 177 -15.67 22.73 7.52
N LEU A 178 -15.29 21.59 6.93
CA LEU A 178 -14.35 20.61 7.48
C LEU A 178 -13.06 20.51 6.65
N GLU A 179 -12.74 21.50 5.81
CA GLU A 179 -11.59 21.47 4.88
C GLU A 179 -10.26 21.34 5.62
N TYR A 180 -10.19 21.75 6.87
CA TYR A 180 -8.99 21.61 7.71
C TYR A 180 -8.55 20.16 7.88
N LEU A 181 -9.49 19.18 7.83
CA LEU A 181 -9.18 17.75 7.96
C LEU A 181 -8.25 17.24 6.87
N LYS A 182 -8.25 17.88 5.70
CA LYS A 182 -7.37 17.51 4.58
C LYS A 182 -5.89 17.55 4.94
N THR A 183 -5.48 18.45 5.82
CA THR A 183 -4.09 18.64 6.25
C THR A 183 -3.78 18.05 7.61
N GLN A 184 -4.81 17.60 8.32
CA GLN A 184 -4.66 17.03 9.65
C GLN A 184 -4.05 15.63 9.57
N ARG A 185 -3.02 15.36 10.38
CA ARG A 185 -2.34 14.04 10.42
C ARG A 185 -2.92 13.08 11.44
N LEU A 186 -3.42 13.59 12.54
CA LEU A 186 -4.04 12.78 13.59
C LEU A 186 -5.56 12.78 13.39
N PRO A 187 -6.26 11.71 13.79
CA PRO A 187 -7.72 11.72 13.80
C PRO A 187 -8.25 12.93 14.57
N PRO A 188 -9.42 13.44 14.20
CA PRO A 188 -10.09 14.45 15.00
C PRO A 188 -10.43 13.87 16.37
N ASP A 189 -10.48 14.76 17.39
CA ASP A 189 -10.96 14.40 18.73
C ASP A 189 -12.49 14.35 18.74
N SER A 190 -13.05 13.44 17.96
CA SER A 190 -14.48 13.22 17.78
C SER A 190 -14.80 11.74 17.90
N ASP A 191 -16.05 11.41 18.28
CA ASP A 191 -16.49 10.02 18.40
C ASP A 191 -16.35 9.29 17.05
N GLU A 192 -16.07 8.00 17.13
CA GLU A 192 -16.10 7.11 15.97
C GLU A 192 -17.50 7.16 15.31
N GLY A 193 -17.53 7.24 14.00
CA GLY A 193 -18.77 7.34 13.23
C GLY A 193 -19.29 8.76 12.95
N THR A 194 -18.65 9.80 13.48
CA THR A 194 -18.95 11.18 13.08
C THR A 194 -18.51 11.46 11.65
N ILE A 195 -19.11 12.47 11.00
CA ILE A 195 -18.69 12.90 9.65
C ILE A 195 -17.22 13.32 9.64
N GLU A 196 -16.76 13.98 10.69
CA GLU A 196 -15.35 14.40 10.82
C GLU A 196 -14.40 13.21 10.84
N SER A 197 -14.70 12.19 11.66
CA SER A 197 -13.90 10.96 11.75
C SER A 197 -13.89 10.22 10.40
N LYS A 198 -15.05 10.00 9.80
CA LYS A 198 -15.18 9.35 8.49
C LYS A 198 -14.46 10.11 7.38
N LEU A 199 -14.62 11.43 7.34
CA LEU A 199 -13.98 12.27 6.33
C LEU A 199 -12.45 12.25 6.46
N HIS A 200 -11.94 12.21 7.69
CA HIS A 200 -10.50 12.06 7.93
C HIS A 200 -9.97 10.71 7.42
N ILE A 201 -10.72 9.61 7.58
CA ILE A 201 -10.38 8.29 7.01
C ILE A 201 -10.28 8.38 5.48
N VAL A 202 -11.30 8.97 4.83
CA VAL A 202 -11.36 9.11 3.37
C VAL A 202 -10.19 9.95 2.85
N TYR A 203 -9.89 11.09 3.49
CA TYR A 203 -8.73 11.91 3.14
C TYR A 203 -7.42 11.15 3.29
N SER A 204 -7.28 10.36 4.36
CA SER A 204 -6.07 9.59 4.62
C SER A 204 -5.84 8.54 3.55
N LEU A 205 -6.89 7.78 3.18
CA LEU A 205 -6.81 6.82 2.10
C LEU A 205 -6.53 7.49 0.74
N ALA A 206 -7.24 8.57 0.43
CA ALA A 206 -7.06 9.28 -0.83
C ALA A 206 -5.61 9.79 -1.00
N LYS A 207 -5.00 10.34 0.05
CA LYS A 207 -3.59 10.76 0.05
C LYS A 207 -2.65 9.59 -0.17
N TRP A 208 -2.86 8.49 0.53
CA TRP A 208 -2.06 7.27 0.41
C TRP A 208 -2.10 6.72 -1.02
N LEU A 209 -3.29 6.59 -1.62
CA LEU A 209 -3.47 6.14 -3.01
C LEU A 209 -2.81 7.09 -4.02
N ILE A 210 -3.02 8.41 -3.86
CA ILE A 210 -2.44 9.43 -4.73
C ILE A 210 -0.92 9.40 -4.64
N PHE A 211 -0.37 9.23 -3.44
CA PHE A 211 1.08 9.16 -3.25
C PHE A 211 1.67 7.97 -3.99
N TYR A 212 1.15 6.76 -3.75
CA TYR A 212 1.67 5.55 -4.40
C TYR A 212 1.42 5.56 -5.90
N GLY A 213 0.22 5.91 -6.36
CA GLY A 213 -0.12 5.98 -7.77
C GLY A 213 0.76 6.96 -8.56
N LYS A 214 1.01 8.17 -8.03
CA LYS A 214 1.93 9.15 -8.63
C LYS A 214 3.36 8.66 -8.74
N ASN A 215 3.78 7.81 -7.82
CA ASN A 215 5.12 7.22 -7.81
C ASN A 215 5.23 5.91 -8.62
N GLY A 216 4.18 5.52 -9.33
CA GLY A 216 4.15 4.36 -10.21
C GLY A 216 3.84 3.04 -9.51
N HIS A 217 3.36 3.09 -8.27
CA HIS A 217 2.96 1.92 -7.48
C HIS A 217 1.44 1.73 -7.52
N GLY A 218 1.03 0.48 -7.68
CA GLY A 218 -0.34 0.05 -7.43
C GLY A 218 -0.54 -0.39 -5.99
N TYR A 219 -1.67 -1.03 -5.71
CA TYR A 219 -1.89 -1.76 -4.47
C TYR A 219 -2.56 -3.11 -4.70
N GLU A 220 -2.27 -4.05 -3.82
CA GLU A 220 -2.95 -5.32 -3.69
C GLU A 220 -4.00 -5.23 -2.59
N ALA A 221 -5.22 -5.67 -2.90
CA ALA A 221 -6.28 -5.86 -1.91
C ALA A 221 -6.14 -7.27 -1.31
N ASP A 222 -5.79 -7.36 -0.03
CA ASP A 222 -5.60 -8.60 0.73
C ASP A 222 -6.71 -8.72 1.79
N PHE A 223 -7.46 -9.86 1.77
CA PHE A 223 -8.64 -10.05 2.63
C PHE A 223 -8.94 -11.52 2.95
#